data_fa238a702e95f65d22bea9b47777bde9
#
_entry.id   fa238a702e95f65d22bea9b47777bde9
#
_cell.length_a   1.000
_cell.length_b   1.000
_cell.length_c   1.000
_cell.angle_alpha   90.00
_cell.angle_beta   90.00
_cell.angle_gamma   90.00
#
_symmetry.space_group_name_H-M   'P 1'
#
loop_
_entity.id
_entity.type
_entity.pdbx_description
1 polymer ?
#
loop_
_entity_poly.entity_id
_entity_poly.type
_entity_poly.pdbx_seq_one_letter_code
_entity_poly.pdbx_strand_id
1 'polypeptide(L)'
;MRTLLARSVWGDPGVDNPDGIRLAMRLAWAGRVSANVPRARSWAVGAATLMIARPHLLDERPLPASTALLTARLLGTHWQESRTLTGFVGSLPADARWPLESIEDPADLWRAEASWWARVATDGFALLRQPVGSPDPVIGAVAVLATDAWRVRAALEVAARGGTSAPG
;
A
#
# COMPACT_ATOMS: atom_id res chain seq x y z
N MET A 1 -19.22 -10.67 -8.11
CA MET A 1 -17.75 -10.53 -8.01
C MET A 1 -17.19 -11.19 -6.75
N ARG A 2 -17.72 -10.91 -5.56
CA ARG A 2 -17.29 -11.52 -4.28
C ARG A 2 -17.23 -13.05 -4.31
N THR A 3 -18.27 -13.73 -4.79
CA THR A 3 -18.33 -15.20 -4.86
C THR A 3 -17.22 -15.81 -5.73
N LEU A 4 -16.83 -15.13 -6.81
CA LEU A 4 -15.74 -15.57 -7.67
C LEU A 4 -14.38 -15.40 -6.97
N LEU A 5 -14.18 -14.29 -6.27
CA LEU A 5 -12.96 -14.05 -5.49
C LEU A 5 -12.81 -15.01 -4.34
N ALA A 6 -13.90 -15.33 -3.61
CA ALA A 6 -13.88 -16.27 -2.50
C ALA A 6 -13.40 -17.68 -2.91
N ARG A 7 -13.60 -18.05 -4.17
CA ARG A 7 -13.13 -19.34 -4.74
C ARG A 7 -11.74 -19.25 -5.38
N SER A 8 -11.15 -18.08 -5.42
CA SER A 8 -9.83 -17.83 -6.00
C SER A 8 -8.73 -17.81 -4.94
N VAL A 9 -7.49 -17.70 -5.41
CA VAL A 9 -6.31 -17.51 -4.56
C VAL A 9 -6.34 -16.20 -3.75
N TRP A 10 -7.27 -15.27 -4.06
CA TRP A 10 -7.43 -14.01 -3.37
C TRP A 10 -8.27 -14.10 -2.10
N GLY A 11 -9.11 -15.14 -1.98
CA GLY A 11 -9.98 -15.35 -0.84
C GLY A 11 -11.23 -14.45 -0.84
N ASP A 12 -12.06 -14.61 0.19
CA ASP A 12 -13.27 -13.78 0.36
C ASP A 12 -12.86 -12.36 0.82
N PRO A 13 -13.18 -11.30 0.05
CA PRO A 13 -12.94 -9.92 0.46
C PRO A 13 -13.82 -9.48 1.65
N GLY A 14 -14.87 -10.24 1.99
CA GLY A 14 -15.76 -9.94 3.11
C GLY A 14 -16.72 -8.77 2.88
N VAL A 15 -16.70 -8.17 1.68
CA VAL A 15 -17.48 -6.99 1.29
C VAL A 15 -17.91 -7.09 -0.17
N ASP A 16 -18.98 -6.38 -0.53
CA ASP A 16 -19.54 -6.38 -1.89
C ASP A 16 -19.32 -5.04 -2.63
N ASN A 17 -18.86 -3.99 -1.94
CA ASN A 17 -18.59 -2.71 -2.59
C ASN A 17 -17.21 -2.71 -3.29
N PRO A 18 -17.07 -1.99 -4.43
CA PRO A 18 -15.84 -2.00 -5.23
C PRO A 18 -14.57 -1.55 -4.48
N ASP A 19 -14.69 -0.56 -3.61
CA ASP A 19 -13.53 -0.01 -2.88
C ASP A 19 -13.03 -0.97 -1.81
N GLY A 20 -13.94 -1.59 -1.06
CA GLY A 20 -13.59 -2.62 -0.10
C GLY A 20 -12.99 -3.87 -0.75
N ILE A 21 -13.55 -4.31 -1.88
CA ILE A 21 -12.99 -5.42 -2.68
C ILE A 21 -11.56 -5.07 -3.12
N ARG A 22 -11.35 -3.86 -3.65
CA ARG A 22 -10.06 -3.38 -4.12
C ARG A 22 -9.03 -3.32 -2.98
N LEU A 23 -9.44 -2.82 -1.81
CA LEU A 23 -8.60 -2.78 -0.62
C LEU A 23 -8.22 -4.20 -0.16
N ALA A 24 -9.19 -5.10 -0.04
CA ALA A 24 -8.94 -6.49 0.36
C ALA A 24 -7.97 -7.21 -0.59
N MET A 25 -8.15 -7.04 -1.91
CA MET A 25 -7.24 -7.63 -2.91
C MET A 25 -5.81 -7.08 -2.78
N ARG A 26 -5.66 -5.77 -2.59
CA ARG A 26 -4.34 -5.14 -2.41
C ARG A 26 -3.65 -5.62 -1.13
N LEU A 27 -4.38 -5.75 -0.03
CA LEU A 27 -3.85 -6.27 1.23
C LEU A 27 -3.48 -7.76 1.13
N ALA A 28 -4.32 -8.57 0.49
CA ALA A 28 -4.01 -9.97 0.23
C ALA A 28 -2.74 -10.10 -0.64
N TRP A 29 -2.60 -9.24 -1.66
CA TRP A 29 -1.38 -9.18 -2.48
C TRP A 29 -0.15 -8.79 -1.65
N ALA A 30 -0.25 -7.72 -0.84
CA ALA A 30 0.85 -7.31 0.05
C ALA A 30 1.26 -8.41 1.01
N GLY A 31 0.30 -9.13 1.59
CA GLY A 31 0.57 -10.30 2.44
C GLY A 31 1.33 -11.40 1.72
N ARG A 32 0.96 -11.71 0.47
CA ARG A 32 1.64 -12.73 -0.35
C ARG A 32 3.05 -12.29 -0.75
N VAL A 33 3.23 -11.04 -1.17
CA VAL A 33 4.56 -10.49 -1.48
C VAL A 33 5.45 -10.51 -0.26
N SER A 34 4.96 -10.06 0.89
CA SER A 34 5.71 -10.07 2.15
C SER A 34 6.16 -11.49 2.56
N ALA A 35 5.34 -12.50 2.29
CA ALA A 35 5.64 -13.88 2.66
C ALA A 35 6.59 -14.59 1.68
N ASN A 36 6.52 -14.27 0.39
CA ASN A 36 7.18 -15.06 -0.66
C ASN A 36 8.34 -14.32 -1.35
N VAL A 37 8.46 -13.00 -1.17
CA VAL A 37 9.48 -12.18 -1.83
C VAL A 37 10.25 -11.37 -0.76
N PRO A 38 11.28 -11.95 -0.12
CA PRO A 38 11.98 -11.30 1.00
C PRO A 38 12.50 -9.90 0.66
N ARG A 39 13.00 -9.69 -0.56
CA ARG A 39 13.49 -8.39 -1.04
C ARG A 39 12.41 -7.30 -1.10
N ALA A 40 11.16 -7.67 -1.34
CA ALA A 40 10.02 -6.76 -1.41
C ALA A 40 9.21 -6.68 -0.11
N ARG A 41 9.60 -7.42 0.95
CA ARG A 41 8.86 -7.47 2.21
C ARG A 41 8.63 -6.09 2.80
N SER A 42 9.67 -5.28 2.93
CA SER A 42 9.58 -3.92 3.48
C SER A 42 8.60 -3.05 2.67
N TRP A 43 8.63 -3.14 1.35
CA TRP A 43 7.70 -2.40 0.49
C TRP A 43 6.26 -2.86 0.69
N ALA A 44 6.04 -4.18 0.76
CA ALA A 44 4.70 -4.74 0.96
C ALA A 44 4.10 -4.37 2.32
N VAL A 45 4.90 -4.42 3.39
CA VAL A 45 4.48 -3.99 4.73
C VAL A 45 4.18 -2.49 4.74
N GLY A 46 5.08 -1.66 4.17
CA GLY A 46 4.86 -0.22 4.05
C GLY A 46 3.61 0.14 3.24
N ALA A 47 3.36 -0.56 2.13
CA ALA A 47 2.13 -0.39 1.36
C ALA A 47 0.87 -0.72 2.18
N ALA A 48 0.90 -1.81 2.96
CA ALA A 48 -0.21 -2.17 3.85
C ALA A 48 -0.46 -1.08 4.90
N THR A 49 0.62 -0.52 5.49
CA THR A 49 0.53 0.62 6.43
C THR A 49 -0.21 1.81 5.80
N LEU A 50 0.20 2.24 4.60
CA LEU A 50 -0.42 3.39 3.92
C LEU A 50 -1.87 3.12 3.52
N MET A 51 -2.18 1.90 3.05
CA MET A 51 -3.54 1.49 2.70
C MET A 51 -4.50 1.52 3.88
N ILE A 52 -4.00 1.28 5.11
CA ILE A 52 -4.81 1.29 6.32
C ILE A 52 -4.83 2.67 6.98
N ALA A 53 -3.71 3.39 7.00
CA ALA A 53 -3.62 4.69 7.66
C ALA A 53 -4.68 5.67 7.16
N ARG A 54 -4.87 5.77 5.85
CA ARG A 54 -5.80 6.73 5.26
C ARG A 54 -7.26 6.50 5.69
N PRO A 55 -7.90 5.35 5.44
CA PRO A 55 -9.30 5.14 5.84
C PRO A 55 -9.47 5.12 7.36
N HIS A 56 -8.44 4.73 8.11
CA HIS A 56 -8.52 4.65 9.57
C HIS A 56 -8.42 6.03 10.25
N LEU A 57 -7.55 6.92 9.76
CA LEU A 57 -7.26 8.21 10.38
C LEU A 57 -8.04 9.37 9.78
N LEU A 58 -8.44 9.31 8.49
CA LEU A 58 -9.13 10.39 7.80
C LEU A 58 -10.62 10.12 7.59
N ASP A 59 -10.98 8.90 7.22
CA ASP A 59 -12.37 8.59 6.87
C ASP A 59 -13.18 8.13 8.09
N GLU A 60 -12.51 7.82 9.20
CA GLU A 60 -13.09 7.27 10.45
C GLU A 60 -14.04 6.07 10.19
N ARG A 61 -13.86 5.40 9.05
CA ARG A 61 -14.72 4.27 8.67
C ARG A 61 -14.23 2.99 9.33
N PRO A 62 -15.12 2.22 9.94
CA PRO A 62 -14.76 0.89 10.40
C PRO A 62 -14.33 0.03 9.21
N LEU A 63 -13.13 -0.50 9.30
CA LEU A 63 -12.63 -1.43 8.28
C LEU A 63 -13.37 -2.76 8.39
N PRO A 64 -13.67 -3.42 7.26
CA PRO A 64 -14.27 -4.75 7.27
C PRO A 64 -13.46 -5.74 8.10
N ALA A 65 -14.10 -6.67 8.78
CA ALA A 65 -13.43 -7.69 9.59
C ALA A 65 -12.42 -8.52 8.79
N SER A 66 -12.71 -8.78 7.50
CA SER A 66 -11.78 -9.42 6.58
C SER A 66 -10.48 -8.62 6.38
N THR A 67 -10.57 -7.29 6.35
CA THR A 67 -9.40 -6.40 6.27
C THR A 67 -8.53 -6.53 7.51
N ALA A 68 -9.14 -6.55 8.70
CA ALA A 68 -8.43 -6.74 9.96
C ALA A 68 -7.65 -8.07 9.98
N LEU A 69 -8.25 -9.16 9.49
CA LEU A 69 -7.58 -10.46 9.39
C LEU A 69 -6.40 -10.44 8.40
N LEU A 70 -6.56 -9.79 7.25
CA LEU A 70 -5.49 -9.66 6.24
C LEU A 70 -4.31 -8.84 6.76
N THR A 71 -4.59 -7.80 7.56
CA THR A 71 -3.56 -6.91 8.10
C THR A 71 -2.90 -7.42 9.36
N ALA A 72 -3.57 -8.29 10.14
CA ALA A 72 -3.06 -8.77 11.43
C ALA A 72 -1.66 -9.37 11.34
N ARG A 73 -1.35 -10.07 10.23
CA ARG A 73 -0.02 -10.67 9.99
C ARG A 73 1.06 -9.66 9.62
N LEU A 74 0.68 -8.51 9.07
CA LEU A 74 1.60 -7.47 8.59
C LEU A 74 1.79 -6.36 9.60
N LEU A 75 0.69 -5.92 10.24
CA LEU A 75 0.62 -4.72 11.06
C LEU A 75 0.27 -5.01 12.53
N GLY A 76 -0.01 -6.27 12.87
CA GLY A 76 -0.60 -6.60 14.18
C GLY A 76 -2.06 -6.13 14.27
N THR A 77 -2.60 -6.10 15.50
CA THR A 77 -4.01 -5.73 15.75
C THR A 77 -4.17 -4.45 16.58
N HIS A 78 -3.13 -4.00 17.27
CA HIS A 78 -3.21 -2.88 18.21
C HIS A 78 -3.51 -1.52 17.56
N TRP A 79 -3.19 -1.35 16.27
CA TRP A 79 -3.48 -0.12 15.53
C TRP A 79 -4.96 0.22 15.46
N GLN A 80 -5.85 -0.76 15.60
CA GLN A 80 -7.31 -0.58 15.51
C GLN A 80 -7.88 0.30 16.62
N GLU A 81 -7.23 0.34 17.78
CA GLU A 81 -7.64 1.09 18.95
C GLU A 81 -7.18 2.55 18.90
N SER A 82 -6.21 2.86 18.04
CA SER A 82 -5.60 4.19 17.94
C SER A 82 -6.43 5.12 17.09
N ARG A 83 -6.68 6.34 17.57
CA ARG A 83 -7.42 7.38 16.85
C ARG A 83 -6.54 8.54 16.39
N THR A 84 -5.28 8.56 16.78
CA THR A 84 -4.31 9.59 16.39
C THR A 84 -3.19 8.98 15.58
N LEU A 85 -2.55 9.79 14.74
CA LEU A 85 -1.39 9.34 13.94
C LEU A 85 -0.27 8.80 14.83
N THR A 86 0.08 9.52 15.90
CA THR A 86 1.12 9.11 16.84
C THR A 86 0.79 7.77 17.50
N GLY A 87 -0.45 7.58 17.95
CA GLY A 87 -0.90 6.31 18.53
C GLY A 87 -0.90 5.19 17.50
N PHE A 88 -1.34 5.47 16.27
CA PHE A 88 -1.32 4.52 15.17
C PHE A 88 0.12 4.05 14.88
N VAL A 89 1.05 4.98 14.65
CA VAL A 89 2.46 4.67 14.40
C VAL A 89 3.08 3.91 15.56
N GLY A 90 2.81 4.32 16.80
CA GLY A 90 3.32 3.66 18.01
C GLY A 90 2.85 2.21 18.14
N SER A 91 1.65 1.90 17.68
CA SER A 91 1.06 0.55 17.74
C SER A 91 1.51 -0.40 16.63
N LEU A 92 2.16 0.12 15.56
CA LEU A 92 2.66 -0.69 14.45
C LEU A 92 3.96 -1.44 14.82
N PRO A 93 4.22 -2.61 14.22
CA PRO A 93 5.54 -3.23 14.23
C PRO A 93 6.61 -2.28 13.69
N ALA A 94 7.84 -2.42 14.18
CA ALA A 94 8.95 -1.51 13.82
C ALA A 94 9.20 -1.43 12.30
N ASP A 95 9.08 -2.58 11.59
CA ASP A 95 9.26 -2.67 10.14
C ASP A 95 8.10 -2.06 9.32
N ALA A 96 6.99 -1.70 9.98
CA ALA A 96 5.82 -1.08 9.37
C ALA A 96 5.76 0.45 9.53
N ARG A 97 6.58 1.05 10.41
CA ARG A 97 6.50 2.47 10.76
C ARG A 97 7.13 3.41 9.73
N TRP A 98 8.15 2.96 9.04
CA TRP A 98 9.01 3.78 8.18
C TRP A 98 8.28 4.65 7.14
N PRO A 99 7.13 4.27 6.55
CA PRO A 99 6.46 5.16 5.60
C PRO A 99 5.86 6.40 6.25
N LEU A 100 5.65 6.37 7.57
CA LEU A 100 5.01 7.43 8.35
C LEU A 100 5.96 8.21 9.24
N GLU A 101 7.26 7.89 9.27
CA GLU A 101 8.26 8.51 10.17
C GLU A 101 8.36 10.03 10.04
N SER A 102 8.12 10.57 8.84
CA SER A 102 8.19 12.01 8.56
C SER A 102 6.83 12.71 8.52
N ILE A 103 5.76 12.02 8.93
CA ILE A 103 4.40 12.54 8.84
C ILE A 103 3.93 12.93 10.23
N GLU A 104 3.53 14.19 10.38
CA GLU A 104 3.00 14.74 11.63
C GLU A 104 1.47 14.92 11.59
N ASP A 105 0.93 15.17 10.38
CA ASP A 105 -0.51 15.37 10.15
C ASP A 105 -1.06 14.29 9.21
N PRO A 106 -2.18 13.62 9.55
CA PRO A 106 -2.86 12.70 8.65
C PRO A 106 -3.18 13.29 7.26
N ALA A 107 -3.39 14.60 7.15
CA ALA A 107 -3.60 15.27 5.86
C ALA A 107 -2.39 15.14 4.92
N ASP A 108 -1.20 14.91 5.44
CA ASP A 108 0.06 14.75 4.69
C ASP A 108 0.34 13.29 4.27
N LEU A 109 -0.58 12.35 4.47
CA LEU A 109 -0.40 10.94 4.06
C LEU A 109 -0.11 10.77 2.57
N TRP A 110 -0.50 11.72 1.73
CA TRP A 110 -0.11 11.73 0.31
C TRP A 110 1.42 11.88 0.11
N ARG A 111 2.10 12.60 1.02
CA ARG A 111 3.58 12.73 1.00
C ARG A 111 4.23 11.39 1.40
N ALA A 112 3.63 10.69 2.37
CA ALA A 112 4.08 9.36 2.74
C ALA A 112 4.01 8.38 1.56
N GLU A 113 2.91 8.42 0.77
CA GLU A 113 2.78 7.61 -0.44
C GLU A 113 3.85 7.96 -1.48
N ALA A 114 4.09 9.25 -1.73
CA ALA A 114 5.13 9.69 -2.66
C ALA A 114 6.53 9.25 -2.22
N SER A 115 6.85 9.36 -0.94
CA SER A 115 8.12 8.91 -0.35
C SER A 115 8.28 7.40 -0.42
N TRP A 116 7.20 6.65 -0.20
CA TRP A 116 7.18 5.20 -0.34
C TRP A 116 7.53 4.79 -1.78
N TRP A 117 6.90 5.41 -2.80
CA TRP A 117 7.20 5.16 -4.20
C TRP A 117 8.64 5.55 -4.58
N ALA A 118 9.15 6.66 -4.05
CA ALA A 118 10.53 7.08 -4.27
C ALA A 118 11.53 6.03 -3.74
N ARG A 119 11.27 5.48 -2.56
CA ARG A 119 12.08 4.40 -1.99
C ARG A 119 11.99 3.12 -2.82
N VAL A 120 10.79 2.71 -3.22
CA VAL A 120 10.60 1.53 -4.10
C VAL A 120 11.41 1.67 -5.39
N ALA A 121 11.40 2.86 -6.02
CA ALA A 121 12.19 3.13 -7.21
C ALA A 121 13.69 3.02 -6.94
N THR A 122 14.19 3.66 -5.88
CA THR A 122 15.62 3.65 -5.51
C THR A 122 16.11 2.23 -5.26
N ASP A 123 15.39 1.47 -4.44
CA ASP A 123 15.71 0.07 -4.14
C ASP A 123 15.60 -0.80 -5.40
N GLY A 124 14.58 -0.56 -6.25
CA GLY A 124 14.38 -1.25 -7.51
C GLY A 124 15.56 -1.07 -8.47
N PHE A 125 16.06 0.17 -8.63
CA PHE A 125 17.27 0.42 -9.42
C PHE A 125 18.52 -0.22 -8.82
N ALA A 126 18.63 -0.31 -7.49
CA ALA A 126 19.72 -1.03 -6.85
C ALA A 126 19.66 -2.54 -7.13
N LEU A 127 18.48 -3.13 -7.13
CA LEU A 127 18.27 -4.54 -7.46
C LEU A 127 18.57 -4.86 -8.94
N LEU A 128 18.24 -3.94 -9.87
CA LEU A 128 18.58 -4.09 -11.30
C LEU A 128 20.07 -4.22 -11.56
N ARG A 129 20.93 -3.66 -10.70
CA ARG A 129 22.38 -3.73 -10.81
C ARG A 129 23.00 -4.99 -10.22
N GLN A 130 22.18 -5.88 -9.64
CA GLN A 130 22.68 -7.14 -9.09
C GLN A 130 23.05 -8.13 -10.21
N PRO A 131 23.93 -9.10 -9.94
CA PRO A 131 24.37 -10.06 -10.96
C PRO A 131 23.23 -10.83 -11.59
N VAL A 132 23.37 -11.09 -12.88
CA VAL A 132 22.44 -11.95 -13.64
C VAL A 132 22.52 -13.36 -13.09
N GLY A 133 21.35 -13.96 -12.80
CA GLY A 133 21.26 -15.31 -12.21
C GLY A 133 20.59 -15.32 -10.83
N SER A 134 20.46 -14.15 -10.17
CA SER A 134 19.59 -13.99 -9.01
C SER A 134 18.20 -13.50 -9.42
N PRO A 135 17.15 -13.65 -8.60
CA PRO A 135 15.84 -13.07 -8.85
C PRO A 135 15.81 -11.54 -8.71
N ASP A 136 16.85 -10.94 -8.13
CA ASP A 136 16.92 -9.53 -7.76
C ASP A 136 16.66 -8.57 -8.95
N PRO A 137 17.29 -8.76 -10.16
CA PRO A 137 17.01 -7.89 -11.30
C PRO A 137 15.55 -7.93 -11.76
N VAL A 138 14.90 -9.08 -11.68
CA VAL A 138 13.49 -9.22 -12.05
C VAL A 138 12.60 -8.47 -11.06
N ILE A 139 12.86 -8.59 -9.75
CA ILE A 139 12.16 -7.86 -8.71
C ILE A 139 12.38 -6.36 -8.91
N GLY A 140 13.61 -5.93 -9.19
CA GLY A 140 13.96 -4.55 -9.49
C GLY A 140 13.21 -3.99 -10.69
N ALA A 141 13.14 -4.75 -11.80
CA ALA A 141 12.41 -4.35 -12.99
C ALA A 141 10.91 -4.14 -12.70
N VAL A 142 10.29 -5.08 -11.99
CA VAL A 142 8.88 -4.96 -11.59
C VAL A 142 8.66 -3.72 -10.71
N ALA A 143 9.54 -3.45 -9.75
CA ALA A 143 9.43 -2.29 -8.86
C ALA A 143 9.53 -0.96 -9.64
N VAL A 144 10.49 -0.84 -10.55
CA VAL A 144 10.67 0.37 -11.39
C VAL A 144 9.47 0.57 -12.31
N LEU A 145 9.00 -0.47 -13.01
CA LEU A 145 7.83 -0.40 -13.88
C LEU A 145 6.55 -0.03 -13.11
N ALA A 146 6.38 -0.58 -11.90
CA ALA A 146 5.24 -0.23 -11.04
C ALA A 146 5.29 1.25 -10.62
N THR A 147 6.48 1.77 -10.30
CA THR A 147 6.67 3.19 -9.97
C THR A 147 6.36 4.09 -11.15
N ASP A 148 6.80 3.73 -12.36
CA ASP A 148 6.52 4.50 -13.57
C ASP A 148 5.02 4.48 -13.91
N ALA A 149 4.35 3.34 -13.76
CA ALA A 149 2.90 3.25 -13.92
C ALA A 149 2.15 4.14 -12.92
N TRP A 150 2.62 4.24 -11.67
CA TRP A 150 2.05 5.16 -10.68
C TRP A 150 2.26 6.63 -11.08
N ARG A 151 3.47 7.01 -11.55
CA ARG A 151 3.77 8.38 -12.00
C ARG A 151 2.89 8.79 -13.19
N VAL A 152 2.74 7.91 -14.17
CA VAL A 152 1.89 8.16 -15.35
C VAL A 152 0.44 8.38 -14.92
N ARG A 153 -0.08 7.52 -14.04
CA ARG A 153 -1.44 7.68 -13.52
C ARG A 153 -1.61 8.99 -12.77
N ALA A 154 -0.67 9.37 -11.89
CA ALA A 154 -0.72 10.64 -11.17
C ALA A 154 -0.72 11.83 -12.13
N ALA A 155 0.10 11.81 -13.18
CA ALA A 155 0.13 12.85 -14.20
C ALA A 155 -1.19 12.95 -14.97
N LEU A 156 -1.79 11.81 -15.34
CA LEU A 156 -3.09 11.78 -16.02
C LEU A 156 -4.23 12.32 -15.13
N GLU A 157 -4.21 12.01 -13.83
CA GLU A 157 -5.19 12.54 -12.88
C GLU A 157 -5.07 14.07 -12.73
N VAL A 158 -3.84 14.61 -12.70
CA VAL A 158 -3.61 16.06 -12.68
C VAL A 158 -4.09 16.71 -13.97
N ALA A 159 -3.76 16.13 -15.13
CA ALA A 159 -4.19 16.65 -16.42
C ALA A 159 -5.73 16.65 -16.57
N ALA A 160 -6.40 15.58 -16.10
CA ALA A 160 -7.86 15.50 -16.12
C ALA A 160 -8.53 16.57 -15.26
N ARG A 161 -7.94 16.93 -14.11
CA ARG A 161 -8.46 17.99 -13.25
C ARG A 161 -8.17 19.38 -13.80
N GLY A 162 -7.01 19.60 -14.42
CA GLY A 162 -6.63 20.86 -15.06
C GLY A 162 -7.43 21.15 -16.34
N GLY A 163 -7.83 20.12 -17.09
CA GLY A 163 -8.62 20.26 -18.31
C GLY A 163 -10.10 20.64 -18.08
N THR A 164 -10.61 20.54 -16.84
CA THR A 164 -11.98 20.97 -16.50
C THR A 164 -12.11 22.45 -16.14
N SER A 165 -10.99 23.22 -16.17
CA SER A 165 -10.95 24.63 -15.77
C SER A 165 -10.84 25.60 -16.95
N ALA A 166 -11.16 25.21 -18.18
CA ALA A 166 -11.29 26.13 -19.31
C ALA A 166 -12.74 26.66 -19.35
N PRO A 167 -13.01 27.93 -18.96
CA PRO A 167 -14.31 28.52 -19.23
C PRO A 167 -14.43 28.76 -20.74
N GLY A 168 -15.54 28.27 -21.31
CA GLY A 168 -16.00 28.69 -22.64
C GLY A 168 -16.53 30.12 -22.62
#